data_8b3d3b93e0371032a65d38c55005a119
#
_entry.id   8b3d3b93e0371032a65d38c55005a119
#
_cell.length_a   1.000
_cell.length_b   1.000
_cell.length_c   1.000
_cell.angle_alpha   90.00
_cell.angle_beta   90.00
_cell.angle_gamma   90.00
#
_symmetry.space_group_name_H-M   'P 1'
#
loop_
_entity.id
_entity.type
_entity.pdbx_description
1 polymer ?
#
loop_
_entity_poly.entity_id
_entity_poly.type
_entity_poly.pdbx_seq_one_letter_code
_entity_poly.pdbx_strand_id
1 'polypeptide(L)'
;MPFIPSHVHASFDCTTYTIAAISTHRNGTEPKSEYARKCDKVNQHVISLIKDWLKINPEMTFTFENPRGMLRHMPFMQEFTRHTVWYCQYGDDRAKPTDIWTNLKNWKPKEMCRNYKYDKEGNIIDKHCHHESARRGAKTGTQGKKGSYERSKMPKQLCYDLLKSSLETINVV
;
A
#
# COMPACT_ATOMS: atom_id res chain seq x y z
N MET A 1 2.54 -3.20 33.02
CA MET A 1 2.04 -2.27 31.99
C MET A 1 1.81 -3.07 30.72
N PRO A 2 0.74 -2.82 29.96
CA PRO A 2 0.60 -3.47 28.67
C PRO A 2 1.75 -3.06 27.74
N PHE A 3 2.22 -4.02 26.94
CA PHE A 3 3.26 -3.74 25.94
C PHE A 3 2.68 -2.82 24.85
N ILE A 4 3.32 -1.68 24.61
CA ILE A 4 2.99 -0.75 23.53
C ILE A 4 4.14 -0.78 22.53
N PRO A 5 3.87 -1.14 21.26
CA PRO A 5 4.92 -1.20 20.25
C PRO A 5 5.45 0.20 19.92
N SER A 6 6.72 0.29 19.49
CA SER A 6 7.30 1.52 18.94
C SER A 6 6.92 1.74 17.47
N HIS A 7 6.67 0.66 16.75
CA HIS A 7 6.21 0.68 15.36
C HIS A 7 5.17 -0.41 15.09
N VAL A 8 4.18 -0.09 14.28
CA VAL A 8 3.16 -1.06 13.81
C VAL A 8 3.08 -1.04 12.30
N HIS A 9 3.17 -2.20 11.67
CA HIS A 9 2.87 -2.38 10.27
C HIS A 9 1.60 -3.22 10.10
N ALA A 10 0.66 -2.75 9.25
CA ALA A 10 -0.54 -3.50 8.89
C ALA A 10 -0.75 -3.51 7.38
N SER A 11 -0.74 -4.71 6.79
CA SER A 11 -1.18 -4.94 5.41
C SER A 11 -2.64 -5.39 5.43
N PHE A 12 -3.55 -4.52 5.03
CA PHE A 12 -4.98 -4.83 5.01
C PHE A 12 -5.33 -5.80 3.88
N ASP A 13 -6.34 -6.65 4.11
CA ASP A 13 -6.84 -7.53 3.06
C ASP A 13 -7.33 -6.70 1.86
N CYS A 14 -6.70 -6.91 0.71
CA CYS A 14 -6.99 -6.13 -0.50
C CYS A 14 -8.15 -6.68 -1.34
N THR A 15 -8.65 -7.88 -1.04
CA THR A 15 -9.60 -8.61 -1.89
C THR A 15 -10.84 -7.80 -2.23
N THR A 16 -11.42 -7.14 -1.24
CA THR A 16 -12.65 -6.37 -1.43
C THR A 16 -12.44 -4.94 -1.89
N TYR A 17 -11.19 -4.50 -1.99
CA TYR A 17 -10.81 -3.13 -2.40
C TYR A 17 -10.14 -3.08 -3.78
N THR A 18 -9.81 -4.23 -4.38
CA THR A 18 -9.19 -4.26 -5.71
C THR A 18 -10.19 -3.91 -6.81
N ILE A 19 -9.73 -3.22 -7.86
CA ILE A 19 -10.55 -2.88 -9.02
C ILE A 19 -11.13 -4.14 -9.67
N ALA A 20 -10.37 -5.24 -9.68
CA ALA A 20 -10.77 -6.49 -10.32
C ALA A 20 -11.98 -7.18 -9.64
N ALA A 21 -12.20 -6.98 -8.34
CA ALA A 21 -13.25 -7.63 -7.57
C ALA A 21 -14.28 -6.65 -6.99
N ILE A 22 -14.14 -5.35 -7.27
CA ILE A 22 -14.94 -4.31 -6.64
C ILE A 22 -16.43 -4.48 -6.91
N SER A 23 -16.81 -4.79 -8.15
CA SER A 23 -18.22 -4.96 -8.53
C SER A 23 -18.91 -6.11 -7.80
N THR A 24 -18.15 -7.14 -7.38
CA THR A 24 -18.67 -8.25 -6.58
C THR A 24 -18.89 -7.84 -5.13
N HIS A 25 -18.00 -7.02 -4.59
CA HIS A 25 -17.94 -6.76 -3.17
C HIS A 25 -18.49 -5.39 -2.75
N ARG A 26 -18.48 -4.40 -3.65
CA ARG A 26 -18.82 -3.01 -3.31
C ARG A 26 -19.62 -2.30 -4.39
N ASN A 27 -20.30 -1.25 -3.93
CA ASN A 27 -20.84 -0.19 -4.77
C ASN A 27 -20.19 1.13 -4.32
N GLY A 28 -19.13 1.58 -5.01
CA GLY A 28 -18.27 2.63 -4.51
C GLY A 28 -17.63 2.24 -3.16
N THR A 29 -17.81 3.08 -2.14
CA THR A 29 -17.35 2.79 -0.77
C THR A 29 -18.26 1.86 0.01
N GLU A 30 -19.50 1.67 -0.44
CA GLU A 30 -20.50 0.86 0.28
C GLU A 30 -20.26 -0.64 0.10
N PRO A 31 -20.16 -1.43 1.19
CA PRO A 31 -19.96 -2.87 1.13
C PRO A 31 -21.24 -3.59 0.72
N LYS A 32 -21.21 -4.38 -0.36
CA LYS A 32 -22.32 -5.23 -0.82
C LYS A 32 -22.28 -6.62 -0.19
N SER A 33 -21.09 -7.22 -0.12
CA SER A 33 -20.92 -8.58 0.40
C SER A 33 -20.68 -8.59 1.89
N GLU A 34 -21.04 -9.71 2.54
CA GLU A 34 -20.71 -9.99 3.94
C GLU A 34 -19.21 -9.87 4.21
N TYR A 35 -18.40 -10.40 3.28
CA TYR A 35 -16.95 -10.34 3.38
C TYR A 35 -16.42 -8.90 3.35
N ALA A 36 -16.99 -8.03 2.51
CA ALA A 36 -16.60 -6.61 2.49
C ALA A 36 -16.95 -5.91 3.82
N ARG A 37 -18.13 -6.19 4.39
CA ARG A 37 -18.52 -5.67 5.72
C ARG A 37 -17.57 -6.14 6.81
N LYS A 38 -17.16 -7.41 6.76
CA LYS A 38 -16.17 -7.96 7.70
C LYS A 38 -14.82 -7.27 7.56
N CYS A 39 -14.31 -7.10 6.31
CA CYS A 39 -13.05 -6.40 6.05
C CYS A 39 -13.08 -4.97 6.59
N ASP A 40 -14.15 -4.22 6.36
CA ASP A 40 -14.29 -2.85 6.87
C ASP A 40 -14.24 -2.81 8.41
N LYS A 41 -14.97 -3.71 9.08
CA LYS A 41 -14.96 -3.82 10.55
C LYS A 41 -13.57 -4.14 11.10
N VAL A 42 -12.86 -5.10 10.48
CA VAL A 42 -11.49 -5.48 10.91
C VAL A 42 -10.53 -4.30 10.73
N ASN A 43 -10.57 -3.63 9.58
CA ASN A 43 -9.69 -2.50 9.31
C ASN A 43 -9.95 -1.33 10.27
N GLN A 44 -11.21 -0.99 10.53
CA GLN A 44 -11.59 0.05 11.49
C GLN A 44 -11.15 -0.31 12.92
N HIS A 45 -11.25 -1.60 13.30
CA HIS A 45 -10.77 -2.06 14.59
C HIS A 45 -9.24 -1.92 14.73
N VAL A 46 -8.47 -2.32 13.72
CA VAL A 46 -7.01 -2.14 13.71
C VAL A 46 -6.64 -0.65 13.81
N ILE A 47 -7.33 0.20 13.08
CA ILE A 47 -7.13 1.66 13.13
C ILE A 47 -7.44 2.20 14.54
N SER A 48 -8.53 1.74 15.17
CA SER A 48 -8.88 2.15 16.53
C SER A 48 -7.80 1.76 17.54
N LEU A 49 -7.29 0.52 17.47
CA LEU A 49 -6.19 0.07 18.33
C LEU A 49 -4.95 0.93 18.18
N ILE A 50 -4.57 1.25 16.96
CA ILE A 50 -3.39 2.10 16.69
C ILE A 50 -3.61 3.51 17.25
N LYS A 51 -4.79 4.08 17.09
CA LYS A 51 -5.13 5.38 17.69
C LYS A 51 -5.05 5.36 19.21
N ASP A 52 -5.51 4.29 19.84
CA ASP A 52 -5.45 4.14 21.29
C ASP A 52 -4.00 4.00 21.78
N TRP A 53 -3.17 3.25 21.06
CA TRP A 53 -1.73 3.19 21.35
C TRP A 53 -1.01 4.53 21.15
N LEU A 54 -1.37 5.30 20.13
CA LEU A 54 -0.82 6.64 19.91
C LEU A 54 -1.18 7.63 21.02
N LYS A 55 -2.32 7.48 21.70
CA LYS A 55 -2.65 8.26 22.89
C LYS A 55 -1.72 7.96 24.06
N ILE A 56 -1.26 6.70 24.17
CA ILE A 56 -0.36 6.26 25.24
C ILE A 56 1.11 6.54 24.88
N ASN A 57 1.48 6.29 23.63
CA ASN A 57 2.82 6.55 23.09
C ASN A 57 2.73 7.42 21.83
N PRO A 58 2.73 8.74 21.94
CA PRO A 58 2.64 9.65 20.79
C PRO A 58 3.80 9.54 19.79
N GLU A 59 4.94 9.00 20.22
CA GLU A 59 6.12 8.77 19.38
C GLU A 59 6.03 7.45 18.58
N MET A 60 5.02 6.65 18.83
CA MET A 60 4.79 5.42 18.05
C MET A 60 4.59 5.76 16.58
N THR A 61 5.26 5.02 15.73
CA THR A 61 5.07 5.13 14.28
C THR A 61 4.20 4.01 13.75
N PHE A 62 3.52 4.26 12.63
CA PHE A 62 2.76 3.21 11.95
C PHE A 62 2.90 3.29 10.42
N THR A 63 2.63 2.17 9.78
CA THR A 63 2.47 2.06 8.33
C THR A 63 1.31 1.13 8.00
N PHE A 64 0.37 1.59 7.17
CA PHE A 64 -0.64 0.74 6.53
C PHE A 64 -0.27 0.53 5.08
N GLU A 65 -0.47 -0.66 4.57
CA GLU A 65 -0.21 -1.01 3.16
C GLU A 65 -1.45 -1.59 2.52
N ASN A 66 -1.73 -1.16 1.28
CA ASN A 66 -2.69 -1.82 0.41
C ASN A 66 -2.40 -1.50 -1.06
N PRO A 67 -2.52 -2.45 -1.98
CA PRO A 67 -2.46 -2.15 -3.40
C PRO A 67 -3.43 -1.03 -3.77
N ARG A 68 -3.03 -0.16 -4.69
CA ARG A 68 -3.86 0.97 -5.14
C ARG A 68 -5.22 0.49 -5.61
N GLY A 69 -6.26 0.89 -4.90
CA GLY A 69 -7.63 0.47 -5.13
C GLY A 69 -8.64 1.30 -4.34
N MET A 70 -9.77 0.71 -3.98
CA MET A 70 -10.88 1.41 -3.31
C MET A 70 -10.55 1.80 -1.87
N LEU A 71 -9.62 1.12 -1.18
CA LEU A 71 -9.31 1.45 0.22
C LEU A 71 -8.93 2.93 0.39
N ARG A 72 -8.25 3.54 -0.60
CA ARG A 72 -7.88 4.96 -0.59
C ARG A 72 -9.07 5.94 -0.55
N HIS A 73 -10.25 5.48 -0.89
CA HIS A 73 -11.48 6.29 -0.93
C HIS A 73 -12.38 6.02 0.28
N MET A 74 -12.02 5.05 1.13
CA MET A 74 -12.82 4.73 2.31
C MET A 74 -12.79 5.89 3.30
N PRO A 75 -13.95 6.29 3.90
CA PRO A 75 -14.02 7.41 4.83
C PRO A 75 -13.04 7.28 6.01
N PHE A 76 -12.88 6.07 6.55
CA PHE A 76 -12.00 5.80 7.70
C PHE A 76 -10.48 5.87 7.37
N MET A 77 -10.11 6.04 6.10
CA MET A 77 -8.73 6.22 5.66
C MET A 77 -8.37 7.68 5.36
N GLN A 78 -9.35 8.60 5.29
CA GLN A 78 -9.13 9.96 4.81
C GLN A 78 -8.32 10.84 5.79
N GLU A 79 -8.26 10.47 7.04
CA GLU A 79 -7.50 11.20 8.07
C GLU A 79 -5.99 10.93 8.00
N PHE A 80 -5.55 9.89 7.30
CA PHE A 80 -4.14 9.50 7.26
C PHE A 80 -3.43 10.04 6.03
N THR A 81 -2.20 10.53 6.23
CA THR A 81 -1.31 10.92 5.13
C THR A 81 -0.98 9.71 4.28
N ARG A 82 -1.31 9.77 2.99
CA ARG A 82 -1.11 8.71 2.02
C ARG A 82 -0.03 9.05 1.01
N HIS A 83 0.83 8.09 0.75
CA HIS A 83 1.78 8.08 -0.34
C HIS A 83 1.50 6.91 -1.27
N THR A 84 1.73 7.07 -2.56
CA THR A 84 1.66 5.96 -3.52
C THR A 84 3.06 5.62 -3.98
N VAL A 85 3.45 4.35 -3.83
CA VAL A 85 4.74 3.81 -4.28
C VAL A 85 4.53 2.86 -5.45
N TRP A 86 5.57 2.68 -6.25
CA TRP A 86 5.63 1.65 -7.30
C TRP A 86 6.70 0.63 -6.93
N TYR A 87 6.32 -0.63 -6.81
CA TYR A 87 7.21 -1.69 -6.32
C TYR A 87 8.46 -1.87 -7.18
N CYS A 88 8.36 -1.62 -8.50
CA CYS A 88 9.53 -1.63 -9.38
C CYS A 88 10.61 -0.60 -9.01
N GLN A 89 10.24 0.52 -8.41
CA GLN A 89 11.21 1.50 -7.91
C GLN A 89 11.98 1.00 -6.67
N TYR A 90 11.48 -0.09 -6.07
CA TYR A 90 12.09 -0.77 -4.91
C TYR A 90 12.65 -2.16 -5.27
N GLY A 91 12.94 -2.40 -6.56
CA GLY A 91 13.59 -3.62 -7.05
C GLY A 91 12.67 -4.81 -7.29
N ASP A 92 11.35 -4.64 -7.31
CA ASP A 92 10.41 -5.70 -7.70
C ASP A 92 10.26 -5.72 -9.25
N ASP A 93 10.02 -6.91 -9.81
CA ASP A 93 9.73 -7.08 -11.24
C ASP A 93 8.35 -6.53 -11.64
N ARG A 94 7.54 -6.16 -10.66
CA ARG A 94 6.18 -5.64 -10.84
C ARG A 94 6.14 -4.13 -10.63
N ALA A 95 5.37 -3.43 -11.45
CA ALA A 95 5.03 -2.05 -11.15
C ALA A 95 4.25 -1.93 -9.84
N LYS A 96 3.23 -2.76 -9.65
CA LYS A 96 2.31 -2.86 -8.51
C LYS A 96 2.19 -1.55 -7.70
N PRO A 97 1.49 -0.54 -8.22
CA PRO A 97 1.25 0.68 -7.48
C PRO A 97 0.53 0.35 -6.18
N THR A 98 1.09 0.80 -5.07
CA THR A 98 0.65 0.47 -3.71
C THR A 98 0.55 1.74 -2.89
N ASP A 99 -0.47 1.86 -2.06
CA ASP A 99 -0.64 2.95 -1.14
C ASP A 99 -0.03 2.60 0.22
N ILE A 100 0.69 3.55 0.76
CA ILE A 100 1.26 3.53 2.11
C ILE A 100 0.67 4.72 2.87
N TRP A 101 -0.02 4.45 3.98
CA TRP A 101 -0.45 5.48 4.93
C TRP A 101 0.46 5.41 6.15
N THR A 102 0.97 6.56 6.60
CA THR A 102 1.95 6.58 7.67
C THR A 102 2.02 7.94 8.35
N ASN A 103 2.51 7.96 9.59
CA ASN A 103 2.88 9.17 10.32
C ASN A 103 4.40 9.44 10.30
N LEU A 104 5.18 8.71 9.52
CA LEU A 104 6.61 8.93 9.35
C LEU A 104 6.88 10.29 8.70
N LYS A 105 7.48 11.22 9.43
CA LYS A 105 7.74 12.59 8.95
C LYS A 105 8.88 12.69 7.95
N ASN A 106 9.91 11.86 8.11
CA ASN A 106 11.14 11.91 7.33
C ASN A 106 11.16 10.94 6.13
N TRP A 107 10.18 10.05 6.04
CA TRP A 107 10.10 9.13 4.91
C TRP A 107 9.53 9.81 3.67
N LYS A 108 10.27 9.69 2.57
CA LYS A 108 9.83 10.14 1.24
C LYS A 108 9.79 8.95 0.30
N PRO A 109 8.67 8.70 -0.37
CA PRO A 109 8.60 7.64 -1.38
C PRO A 109 9.52 7.97 -2.56
N LYS A 110 10.04 6.94 -3.21
CA LYS A 110 10.69 7.08 -4.50
C LYS A 110 9.70 7.61 -5.53
N GLU A 111 10.22 8.27 -6.57
CA GLU A 111 9.41 8.85 -7.64
C GLU A 111 8.50 7.82 -8.30
N MET A 112 7.39 8.34 -8.84
CA MET A 112 6.45 7.54 -9.61
C MET A 112 7.16 6.84 -10.78
N CYS A 113 6.89 5.55 -10.97
CA CYS A 113 7.36 4.85 -12.16
C CYS A 113 6.75 5.44 -13.43
N ARG A 114 7.60 6.01 -14.24
CA ARG A 114 7.27 6.42 -15.62
C ARG A 114 7.88 5.37 -16.54
N ASN A 115 7.13 4.35 -16.92
CA ASN A 115 7.62 3.18 -17.65
C ASN A 115 8.33 3.55 -18.96
N TYR A 116 7.84 4.61 -19.64
CA TYR A 116 8.36 5.06 -20.92
C TYR A 116 8.62 6.56 -20.91
N LYS A 117 9.70 6.98 -21.61
CA LYS A 117 9.85 8.34 -22.10
C LYS A 117 9.16 8.48 -23.43
N TYR A 118 8.51 9.59 -23.62
CA TYR A 118 7.88 9.96 -24.87
C TYR A 118 8.57 11.21 -25.41
N ASP A 119 8.72 11.31 -26.74
CA ASP A 119 9.08 12.54 -27.41
C ASP A 119 7.89 13.52 -27.41
N LYS A 120 8.10 14.69 -28.03
CA LYS A 120 7.07 15.73 -28.14
C LYS A 120 5.89 15.29 -29.01
N GLU A 121 6.10 14.35 -29.89
CA GLU A 121 5.14 13.76 -30.83
C GLU A 121 4.38 12.57 -30.21
N GLY A 122 4.76 12.12 -28.98
CA GLY A 122 4.12 11.03 -28.26
C GLY A 122 4.66 9.64 -28.58
N ASN A 123 5.80 9.52 -29.28
CA ASN A 123 6.46 8.24 -29.54
C ASN A 123 7.31 7.81 -28.36
N ILE A 124 7.42 6.50 -28.13
CA ILE A 124 8.28 5.93 -27.08
C ILE A 124 9.75 6.08 -27.51
N ILE A 125 10.53 6.85 -26.75
CA ILE A 125 11.97 7.02 -26.98
C ILE A 125 12.78 5.99 -26.18
N ASP A 126 12.34 5.66 -24.97
CA ASP A 126 13.09 4.80 -24.07
C ASP A 126 12.18 4.09 -23.05
N LYS A 127 12.61 2.92 -22.58
CA LYS A 127 11.98 2.20 -21.47
C LYS A 127 12.76 2.44 -20.19
N HIS A 128 12.22 3.28 -19.32
CA HIS A 128 12.91 3.65 -18.07
C HIS A 128 12.88 2.62 -16.96
N CYS A 129 12.00 1.65 -17.03
CA CYS A 129 11.81 0.73 -15.94
C CYS A 129 11.98 -0.73 -16.38
N HIS A 130 12.61 -1.52 -15.52
CA HIS A 130 12.85 -2.96 -15.76
C HIS A 130 11.60 -3.81 -15.63
N HIS A 131 10.51 -3.31 -15.01
CA HIS A 131 9.32 -4.13 -14.81
C HIS A 131 8.66 -4.52 -16.13
N GLU A 132 8.10 -5.72 -16.16
CA GLU A 132 7.31 -6.20 -17.27
C GLU A 132 5.83 -5.85 -17.09
N SER A 133 5.22 -5.33 -18.15
CA SER A 133 3.77 -5.13 -18.18
C SER A 133 3.08 -6.47 -18.38
N ALA A 134 2.04 -6.76 -17.60
CA ALA A 134 1.22 -7.94 -17.84
C ALA A 134 0.59 -7.87 -19.24
N ARG A 135 0.63 -8.98 -19.99
CA ARG A 135 -0.05 -9.07 -21.28
C ARG A 135 -1.55 -8.86 -21.08
N ARG A 136 -2.17 -8.10 -21.99
CA ARG A 136 -3.63 -7.91 -22.00
C ARG A 136 -4.34 -9.27 -22.02
N GLY A 137 -5.25 -9.50 -21.07
CA GLY A 137 -5.97 -10.77 -20.95
C GLY A 137 -5.22 -11.88 -20.20
N ALA A 138 -4.09 -11.58 -19.54
CA ALA A 138 -3.41 -12.54 -18.70
C ALA A 138 -4.31 -13.02 -17.55
N LYS A 139 -4.55 -14.34 -17.48
CA LYS A 139 -5.38 -14.98 -16.44
C LYS A 139 -4.77 -14.87 -15.03
N THR A 140 -3.49 -14.52 -14.93
CA THR A 140 -2.75 -14.42 -13.66
C THR A 140 -2.85 -13.04 -13.00
N GLY A 141 -3.76 -12.17 -13.45
CA GLY A 141 -3.90 -10.82 -12.94
C GLY A 141 -2.60 -10.02 -13.09
N THR A 142 -2.40 -9.04 -12.25
CA THR A 142 -1.23 -8.18 -12.30
C THR A 142 0.08 -8.98 -12.29
N GLN A 143 0.74 -9.12 -13.46
CA GLN A 143 2.19 -9.27 -13.53
C GLN A 143 2.75 -10.69 -13.38
N GLY A 144 2.05 -11.71 -13.90
CA GLY A 144 2.67 -13.02 -14.15
C GLY A 144 3.02 -13.89 -12.93
N LYS A 145 2.86 -13.39 -11.70
CA LYS A 145 3.15 -14.19 -10.50
C LYS A 145 1.96 -15.07 -10.13
N LYS A 146 2.20 -16.38 -10.04
CA LYS A 146 1.21 -17.36 -9.59
C LYS A 146 1.10 -17.35 -8.07
N GLY A 147 -0.14 -17.48 -7.56
CA GLY A 147 -0.41 -17.58 -6.12
C GLY A 147 -0.57 -16.22 -5.42
N SER A 148 -1.47 -16.18 -4.43
CA SER A 148 -1.76 -14.99 -3.64
C SER A 148 -0.57 -14.59 -2.77
N TYR A 149 0.12 -15.56 -2.20
CA TYR A 149 1.30 -15.34 -1.35
C TYR A 149 2.41 -14.57 -2.10
N GLU A 150 2.81 -15.03 -3.30
CA GLU A 150 3.85 -14.33 -4.08
C GLU A 150 3.40 -12.92 -4.51
N ARG A 151 2.10 -12.72 -4.75
CA ARG A 151 1.55 -11.41 -5.09
C ARG A 151 1.44 -10.46 -3.89
N SER A 152 1.35 -10.98 -2.67
CA SER A 152 1.24 -10.16 -1.45
C SER A 152 2.58 -9.60 -0.98
N LYS A 153 3.69 -10.21 -1.34
CA LYS A 153 5.02 -9.78 -0.89
C LYS A 153 5.30 -8.32 -1.21
N MET A 154 5.82 -7.61 -0.22
CA MET A 154 6.39 -6.27 -0.37
C MET A 154 7.88 -6.38 -0.78
N PRO A 155 8.41 -5.42 -1.56
CA PRO A 155 9.84 -5.36 -1.84
C PRO A 155 10.65 -5.16 -0.56
N LYS A 156 11.75 -5.91 -0.42
CA LYS A 156 12.64 -5.81 0.74
C LYS A 156 13.16 -4.39 0.96
N GLN A 157 13.51 -3.68 -0.13
CA GLN A 157 13.99 -2.31 -0.07
C GLN A 157 12.94 -1.37 0.51
N LEU A 158 11.66 -1.52 0.13
CA LEU A 158 10.58 -0.71 0.69
C LEU A 158 10.41 -0.96 2.19
N CYS A 159 10.43 -2.24 2.62
CA CYS A 159 10.34 -2.60 4.02
C CYS A 159 11.53 -1.99 4.82
N TYR A 160 12.73 -2.07 4.27
CA TYR A 160 13.93 -1.51 4.88
C TYR A 160 13.83 0.01 5.02
N ASP A 161 13.41 0.72 3.97
CA ASP A 161 13.31 2.18 3.97
C ASP A 161 12.27 2.67 5.01
N LEU A 162 11.12 1.98 5.10
CA LEU A 162 10.09 2.28 6.10
C LEU A 162 10.59 2.03 7.52
N LEU A 163 11.21 0.89 7.77
CA LEU A 163 11.73 0.54 9.09
C LEU A 163 12.87 1.48 9.52
N LYS A 164 13.81 1.80 8.62
CA LYS A 164 14.88 2.75 8.88
C LYS A 164 14.31 4.11 9.27
N SER A 165 13.36 4.65 8.53
CA SER A 165 12.73 5.92 8.84
C SER A 165 11.97 5.89 10.17
N SER A 166 11.36 4.75 10.52
CA SER A 166 10.73 4.55 11.82
C SER A 166 11.76 4.65 12.96
N LEU A 167 12.88 3.94 12.84
CA LEU A 167 13.96 3.98 13.84
C LEU A 167 14.55 5.38 13.99
N GLU A 168 14.77 6.11 12.90
CA GLU A 168 15.23 7.49 12.92
C GLU A 168 14.25 8.43 13.64
N THR A 169 12.94 8.19 13.49
CA THR A 169 11.90 8.97 14.15
C THR A 169 11.89 8.73 15.66
N ILE A 170 12.10 7.48 16.09
CA ILE A 170 12.08 7.07 17.50
C ILE A 170 13.37 7.49 18.23
N ASN A 171 14.52 7.52 17.54
CA ASN A 171 15.83 7.81 18.12
C ASN A 171 16.21 9.30 18.13
N VAL A 172 15.34 10.19 17.69
CA VAL A 172 15.55 11.66 17.70
C VAL A 172 15.13 12.30 19.04
N VAL A 173 14.92 11.47 20.09
CA VAL A 173 14.66 11.94 21.47
C VAL A 173 15.92 11.79 22.32
#